data_94890fc33f4f11c5886fb2f841d4c334
#
_entry.id   94890fc33f4f11c5886fb2f841d4c334
#
_cell.length_a   1.000
_cell.length_b   1.000
_cell.length_c   1.000
_cell.angle_alpha   90.00
_cell.angle_beta   90.00
_cell.angle_gamma   90.00
#
_symmetry.space_group_name_H-M   'P 1'
#
loop_
_entity.id
_entity.type
_entity.pdbx_description
1 polymer ?
#
loop_
_entity_poly.entity_id
_entity_poly.type
_entity_poly.pdbx_seq_one_letter_code
_entity_poly.pdbx_strand_id
1 'polypeptide(L)'
;MGRKTRQNKITSPELIAQINPKNIRLMNDFLEYLRSIGKADSTVKAYTSDLYIFFVWVLQNADNKYFPEISKRDIISYQNWLLRNNENSPARVRRLKSTLSSLSNYIEAILDDELPNFRSIVRKIENPVNEPTREKTVLTDEQADQLLDYLMERGQYEKACCFALARYSGRRKSELTRFKVSYFDDENII
;
A
#
# COMPACT_ATOMS: atom_id res chain seq x y z
N MET A 1 -9.11 -14.24 15.37
CA MET A 1 -9.36 -12.81 15.66
C MET A 1 -8.51 -11.98 14.71
N GLY A 2 -9.11 -11.23 13.77
CA GLY A 2 -8.36 -10.38 12.84
C GLY A 2 -7.61 -9.27 13.60
N ARG A 3 -6.35 -9.06 13.26
CA ARG A 3 -5.51 -8.00 13.85
C ARG A 3 -6.16 -6.65 13.50
N LYS A 4 -6.71 -5.93 14.49
CA LYS A 4 -7.23 -4.57 14.28
C LYS A 4 -6.09 -3.70 13.74
N THR A 5 -6.20 -3.26 12.50
CA THR A 5 -5.19 -2.39 11.89
C THR A 5 -5.22 -1.03 12.57
N ARG A 6 -4.05 -0.46 12.90
CA ARG A 6 -3.93 0.90 13.48
C ARG A 6 -4.64 1.97 12.66
N GLN A 7 -4.81 1.73 11.39
CA GLN A 7 -5.48 2.62 10.43
C GLN A 7 -6.88 3.03 10.87
N ASN A 8 -7.68 2.12 11.43
CA ASN A 8 -9.04 2.41 11.91
C ASN A 8 -9.08 3.32 13.14
N LYS A 9 -7.93 3.59 13.78
CA LYS A 9 -7.82 4.52 14.91
C LYS A 9 -7.49 5.95 14.48
N ILE A 10 -6.88 6.12 13.30
CA ILE A 10 -6.44 7.42 12.78
C ILE A 10 -7.55 8.07 11.98
N THR A 11 -8.26 7.30 11.16
CA THR A 11 -9.29 7.78 10.24
C THR A 11 -10.67 7.34 10.72
N SER A 12 -11.27 8.11 11.63
CA SER A 12 -12.69 7.93 11.98
C SER A 12 -13.59 8.69 10.99
N PRO A 13 -14.86 8.26 10.80
CA PRO A 13 -15.81 8.97 9.95
C PRO A 13 -15.97 10.44 10.32
N GLU A 14 -15.93 10.76 11.62
CA GLU A 14 -16.07 12.10 12.15
C GLU A 14 -14.88 13.01 11.76
N LEU A 15 -13.66 12.46 11.77
CA LEU A 15 -12.47 13.19 11.34
C LEU A 15 -12.44 13.36 9.83
N ILE A 16 -12.85 12.34 9.08
CA ILE A 16 -12.94 12.43 7.62
C ILE A 16 -13.92 13.52 7.19
N ALA A 17 -15.06 13.66 7.88
CA ALA A 17 -16.06 14.68 7.59
C ALA A 17 -15.56 16.11 7.83
N GLN A 18 -14.49 16.30 8.62
CA GLN A 18 -13.90 17.60 8.93
C GLN A 18 -12.74 17.99 7.99
N ILE A 19 -12.30 17.08 7.14
CA ILE A 19 -11.23 17.37 6.17
C ILE A 19 -11.69 18.51 5.24
N ASN A 20 -10.76 19.40 4.91
CA ASN A 20 -10.99 20.48 3.97
C ASN A 20 -11.70 19.97 2.69
N PRO A 21 -12.88 20.52 2.33
CA PRO A 21 -13.65 20.06 1.18
C PRO A 21 -12.86 20.12 -0.14
N LYS A 22 -11.94 21.10 -0.28
CA LYS A 22 -11.05 21.18 -1.45
C LYS A 22 -10.12 19.95 -1.56
N ASN A 23 -9.63 19.45 -0.42
CA ASN A 23 -8.81 18.26 -0.38
C ASN A 23 -9.61 16.99 -0.72
N ILE A 24 -10.86 16.91 -0.25
CA ILE A 24 -11.75 15.78 -0.59
C ILE A 24 -12.04 15.79 -2.10
N ARG A 25 -12.35 16.95 -2.68
CA ARG A 25 -12.55 17.07 -4.13
C ARG A 25 -11.30 16.65 -4.90
N LEU A 26 -10.15 17.26 -4.59
CA LEU A 26 -8.87 16.91 -5.22
C LEU A 26 -8.54 15.42 -5.15
N MET A 27 -8.78 14.81 -3.99
CA MET A 27 -8.60 13.37 -3.81
C MET A 27 -9.52 12.57 -4.73
N ASN A 28 -10.79 12.92 -4.82
CA ASN A 28 -11.76 12.22 -5.65
C ASN A 28 -11.39 12.34 -7.14
N ASP A 29 -11.03 13.54 -7.60
CA ASP A 29 -10.59 13.79 -8.98
C ASP A 29 -9.35 12.95 -9.32
N PHE A 30 -8.38 12.89 -8.41
CA PHE A 30 -7.21 12.03 -8.55
C PHE A 30 -7.56 10.53 -8.60
N LEU A 31 -8.47 10.07 -7.75
CA LEU A 31 -8.89 8.67 -7.74
C LEU A 31 -9.66 8.28 -9.02
N GLU A 32 -10.49 9.19 -9.56
CA GLU A 32 -11.14 9.01 -10.86
C GLU A 32 -10.09 8.96 -12.00
N TYR A 33 -9.10 9.84 -11.97
CA TYR A 33 -7.98 9.77 -12.91
C TYR A 33 -7.26 8.42 -12.85
N LEU A 34 -7.00 7.87 -11.65
CA LEU A 34 -6.38 6.56 -11.53
C LEU A 34 -7.25 5.44 -12.15
N ARG A 35 -8.57 5.53 -12.03
CA ARG A 35 -9.50 4.59 -12.67
C ARG A 35 -9.48 4.74 -14.17
N SER A 36 -9.49 5.96 -14.69
CA SER A 36 -9.47 6.23 -16.14
C SER A 36 -8.23 5.68 -16.84
N ILE A 37 -7.08 5.62 -16.15
CA ILE A 37 -5.84 5.02 -16.66
C ILE A 37 -5.71 3.52 -16.34
N GLY A 38 -6.80 2.86 -15.92
CA GLY A 38 -6.85 1.41 -15.73
C GLY A 38 -6.13 0.88 -14.49
N LYS A 39 -5.94 1.69 -13.44
CA LYS A 39 -5.37 1.16 -12.18
C LYS A 39 -6.34 0.20 -11.50
N ALA A 40 -5.81 -0.90 -10.97
CA ALA A 40 -6.60 -1.90 -10.27
C ALA A 40 -7.33 -1.30 -9.05
N ASP A 41 -8.57 -1.78 -8.79
CA ASP A 41 -9.38 -1.33 -7.64
C ASP A 41 -8.67 -1.43 -6.30
N SER A 42 -7.86 -2.48 -6.11
CA SER A 42 -7.04 -2.65 -4.90
C SER A 42 -6.02 -1.51 -4.74
N THR A 43 -5.47 -1.01 -5.84
CA THR A 43 -4.57 0.14 -5.86
C THR A 43 -5.32 1.41 -5.49
N VAL A 44 -6.46 1.67 -6.12
CA VAL A 44 -7.30 2.84 -5.83
C VAL A 44 -7.72 2.85 -4.35
N LYS A 45 -8.19 1.72 -3.81
CA LYS A 45 -8.51 1.57 -2.38
C LYS A 45 -7.31 1.85 -1.47
N ALA A 46 -6.12 1.39 -1.85
CA ALA A 46 -4.92 1.66 -1.07
C ALA A 46 -4.55 3.15 -1.05
N TYR A 47 -4.63 3.84 -2.21
CA TYR A 47 -4.42 5.28 -2.30
C TYR A 47 -5.46 6.07 -1.49
N THR A 48 -6.73 5.72 -1.59
CA THR A 48 -7.81 6.33 -0.79
C THR A 48 -7.47 6.29 0.70
N SER A 49 -7.11 5.11 1.18
CA SER A 49 -6.77 4.90 2.59
C SER A 49 -5.53 5.71 3.02
N ASP A 50 -4.49 5.73 2.21
CA ASP A 50 -3.26 6.44 2.49
C ASP A 50 -3.48 7.98 2.48
N LEU A 51 -4.34 8.50 1.58
CA LEU A 51 -4.69 9.92 1.51
C LEU A 51 -5.54 10.35 2.70
N TYR A 52 -6.50 9.53 3.15
CA TYR A 52 -7.26 9.86 4.36
C TYR A 52 -6.35 9.96 5.58
N ILE A 53 -5.36 9.09 5.74
CA ILE A 53 -4.37 9.20 6.84
C ILE A 53 -3.65 10.54 6.77
N PHE A 54 -3.21 10.95 5.59
CA PHE A 54 -2.52 12.22 5.41
C PHE A 54 -3.42 13.42 5.69
N PHE A 55 -4.62 13.46 5.12
CA PHE A 55 -5.51 14.61 5.30
C PHE A 55 -6.07 14.74 6.71
N VAL A 56 -6.27 13.62 7.42
CA VAL A 56 -6.58 13.69 8.87
C VAL A 56 -5.39 14.24 9.65
N TRP A 57 -4.16 13.87 9.28
CA TRP A 57 -2.99 14.48 9.89
C TRP A 57 -2.91 15.99 9.59
N VAL A 58 -3.18 16.41 8.37
CA VAL A 58 -3.23 17.83 7.96
C VAL A 58 -4.30 18.58 8.76
N LEU A 59 -5.48 17.99 8.93
CA LEU A 59 -6.56 18.54 9.76
C LEU A 59 -6.07 18.84 11.19
N GLN A 60 -5.33 17.90 11.79
CA GLN A 60 -4.93 17.97 13.19
C GLN A 60 -3.64 18.75 13.46
N ASN A 61 -2.74 18.87 12.47
CA ASN A 61 -1.37 19.34 12.70
C ASN A 61 -0.90 20.44 11.71
N ALA A 62 -1.70 20.75 10.70
CA ALA A 62 -1.31 21.71 9.66
C ALA A 62 -2.51 22.58 9.21
N ASP A 63 -3.34 23.01 10.16
CA ASP A 63 -4.44 23.98 9.98
C ASP A 63 -5.43 23.59 8.85
N ASN A 64 -5.60 22.29 8.59
CA ASN A 64 -6.47 21.79 7.52
C ASN A 64 -6.23 22.47 6.16
N LYS A 65 -4.97 22.79 5.86
CA LYS A 65 -4.55 23.47 4.62
C LYS A 65 -4.95 22.68 3.38
N TYR A 66 -5.17 23.40 2.29
CA TYR A 66 -5.32 22.81 0.98
C TYR A 66 -3.98 22.20 0.52
N PHE A 67 -3.99 21.03 -0.13
CA PHE A 67 -2.79 20.29 -0.47
C PHE A 67 -1.70 21.10 -1.22
N PRO A 68 -2.04 21.95 -2.22
CA PRO A 68 -1.07 22.81 -2.88
C PRO A 68 -0.37 23.83 -1.97
N GLU A 69 -0.95 24.14 -0.81
CA GLU A 69 -0.41 25.08 0.18
C GLU A 69 0.50 24.38 1.21
N ILE A 70 0.59 23.05 1.16
CA ILE A 70 1.43 22.24 2.06
C ILE A 70 2.91 22.54 1.78
N SER A 71 3.65 22.84 2.83
CA SER A 71 5.08 23.11 2.76
C SER A 71 5.94 21.84 2.88
N LYS A 72 7.21 21.95 2.51
CA LYS A 72 8.19 20.87 2.78
C LYS A 72 8.31 20.56 4.27
N ARG A 73 8.17 21.58 5.13
CA ARG A 73 8.20 21.39 6.60
C ARG A 73 7.03 20.54 7.08
N ASP A 74 5.84 20.77 6.51
CA ASP A 74 4.66 19.96 6.86
C ASP A 74 4.88 18.49 6.45
N ILE A 75 5.44 18.22 5.27
CA ILE A 75 5.76 16.84 4.85
C ILE A 75 6.83 16.19 5.75
N ILE A 76 7.85 16.93 6.17
CA ILE A 76 8.87 16.43 7.09
C ILE A 76 8.24 16.15 8.47
N SER A 77 7.37 17.02 8.95
CA SER A 77 6.63 16.83 10.20
C SER A 77 5.72 15.59 10.13
N TYR A 78 5.01 15.41 9.01
CA TYR A 78 4.23 14.20 8.75
C TYR A 78 5.09 12.93 8.76
N GLN A 79 6.25 12.95 8.10
CA GLN A 79 7.19 11.82 8.11
C GLN A 79 7.66 11.49 9.52
N ASN A 80 8.01 12.50 10.31
CA ASN A 80 8.43 12.33 11.70
C ASN A 80 7.29 11.78 12.58
N TRP A 81 6.07 12.28 12.37
CA TRP A 81 4.89 11.78 13.07
C TRP A 81 4.63 10.30 12.77
N LEU A 82 4.75 9.90 11.49
CA LEU A 82 4.60 8.50 11.10
C LEU A 82 5.62 7.60 11.77
N LEU A 83 6.88 8.04 11.88
CA LEU A 83 7.95 7.25 12.48
C LEU A 83 7.86 7.18 13.99
N ARG A 84 7.64 8.31 14.66
CA ARG A 84 7.76 8.42 16.12
C ARG A 84 6.44 8.18 16.85
N ASN A 85 5.37 8.83 16.41
CA ASN A 85 4.08 8.78 17.12
C ASN A 85 3.25 7.57 16.68
N ASN A 86 3.44 7.13 15.46
CA ASN A 86 2.66 6.03 14.87
C ASN A 86 3.46 4.74 14.70
N GLU A 87 4.74 4.75 15.09
CA GLU A 87 5.66 3.60 15.07
C GLU A 87 5.61 2.80 13.76
N ASN A 88 5.45 3.51 12.63
CA ASN A 88 5.46 2.85 11.33
C ASN A 88 6.88 2.47 10.93
N SER A 89 7.02 1.32 10.27
CA SER A 89 8.29 0.95 9.67
C SER A 89 8.70 1.94 8.57
N PRO A 90 10.01 2.12 8.32
CA PRO A 90 10.49 2.95 7.21
C PRO A 90 9.86 2.58 5.85
N ALA A 91 9.63 1.30 5.60
CA ALA A 91 8.96 0.82 4.39
C ALA A 91 7.51 1.33 4.28
N ARG A 92 6.76 1.36 5.38
CA ARG A 92 5.39 1.91 5.42
C ARG A 92 5.39 3.41 5.17
N VAL A 93 6.32 4.14 5.78
CA VAL A 93 6.46 5.60 5.58
C VAL A 93 6.77 5.92 4.11
N ARG A 94 7.69 5.17 3.50
CA ARG A 94 8.00 5.32 2.06
C ARG A 94 6.77 5.12 1.19
N ARG A 95 5.96 4.10 1.49
CA ARG A 95 4.72 3.83 0.75
C ARG A 95 3.74 4.98 0.87
N LEU A 96 3.49 5.50 2.07
CA LEU A 96 2.60 6.64 2.30
C LEU A 96 3.09 7.88 1.54
N LYS A 97 4.39 8.17 1.56
CA LYS A 97 4.98 9.26 0.77
C LYS A 97 4.86 9.04 -0.74
N SER A 98 4.96 7.81 -1.22
CA SER A 98 4.76 7.50 -2.64
C SER A 98 3.36 7.87 -3.11
N THR A 99 2.34 7.66 -2.29
CA THR A 99 0.97 8.11 -2.57
C THR A 99 0.90 9.64 -2.71
N LEU A 100 1.54 10.38 -1.80
CA LEU A 100 1.60 11.85 -1.89
C LEU A 100 2.38 12.34 -3.11
N SER A 101 3.45 11.65 -3.48
CA SER A 101 4.19 11.94 -4.71
C SER A 101 3.32 11.73 -5.96
N SER A 102 2.51 10.68 -5.97
CA SER A 102 1.59 10.40 -7.09
C SER A 102 0.51 11.47 -7.20
N LEU A 103 -0.07 11.92 -6.08
CA LEU A 103 -1.01 13.04 -6.06
C LEU A 103 -0.35 14.35 -6.52
N SER A 104 0.87 14.63 -6.05
CA SER A 104 1.63 15.83 -6.49
C SER A 104 1.91 15.81 -7.98
N ASN A 105 2.23 14.64 -8.54
CA ASN A 105 2.46 14.51 -9.98
C ASN A 105 1.18 14.71 -10.79
N TYR A 106 0.05 14.22 -10.27
CA TYR A 106 -1.25 14.46 -10.88
C TYR A 106 -1.56 15.96 -10.95
N ILE A 107 -1.35 16.69 -9.86
CA ILE A 107 -1.56 18.15 -9.84
C ILE A 107 -0.63 18.85 -10.84
N GLU A 108 0.66 18.48 -10.84
CA GLU A 108 1.68 19.13 -11.66
C GLU A 108 1.51 18.85 -13.16
N ALA A 109 0.91 17.70 -13.53
CA ALA A 109 0.80 17.26 -14.92
C ALA A 109 -0.61 17.38 -15.52
N ILE A 110 -1.66 17.40 -14.70
CA ILE A 110 -3.05 17.38 -15.15
C ILE A 110 -3.81 18.63 -14.75
N LEU A 111 -3.44 19.26 -13.62
CA LEU A 111 -4.08 20.50 -13.15
C LEU A 111 -3.15 21.71 -13.32
N ASP A 112 -2.25 21.66 -14.29
CA ASP A 112 -1.27 22.73 -14.57
C ASP A 112 -1.92 24.04 -15.05
N ASP A 113 -3.08 23.97 -15.70
CA ASP A 113 -3.91 25.11 -16.07
C ASP A 113 -4.59 25.79 -14.87
N GLU A 114 -5.05 24.99 -13.88
CA GLU A 114 -5.67 25.50 -12.66
C GLU A 114 -4.63 25.96 -11.62
N LEU A 115 -3.48 25.28 -11.56
CA LEU A 115 -2.43 25.47 -10.57
C LEU A 115 -1.03 25.65 -11.23
N PRO A 116 -0.85 26.67 -12.07
CA PRO A 116 0.35 26.81 -12.92
C PRO A 116 1.65 26.98 -12.13
N ASN A 117 1.57 27.44 -10.90
CA ASN A 117 2.72 27.65 -10.02
C ASN A 117 3.00 26.47 -9.07
N PHE A 118 2.17 25.45 -9.10
CA PHE A 118 2.40 24.28 -8.26
C PHE A 118 3.67 23.52 -8.70
N ARG A 119 4.47 23.12 -7.73
CA ARG A 119 5.64 22.26 -7.95
C ARG A 119 5.69 21.18 -6.89
N SER A 120 5.87 19.94 -7.30
CA SER A 120 5.95 18.81 -6.37
C SER A 120 7.11 18.98 -5.39
N ILE A 121 6.76 19.09 -4.12
CA ILE A 121 7.71 19.23 -3.01
C ILE A 121 8.09 17.87 -2.41
N VAL A 122 7.23 16.87 -2.54
CA VAL A 122 7.34 15.57 -1.85
C VAL A 122 8.59 14.82 -2.32
N ARG A 123 8.90 14.88 -3.62
CA ARG A 123 10.09 14.22 -4.21
C ARG A 123 11.42 14.75 -3.70
N LYS A 124 11.44 16.00 -3.22
CA LYS A 124 12.67 16.67 -2.74
C LYS A 124 13.02 16.29 -1.30
N ILE A 125 12.18 15.51 -0.64
CA ILE A 125 12.37 15.11 0.75
C ILE A 125 12.84 13.66 0.75
N GLU A 126 14.00 13.41 1.37
CA GLU A 126 14.57 12.08 1.48
C GLU A 126 13.66 11.12 2.24
N ASN A 127 13.76 9.87 1.87
CA ASN A 127 13.04 8.80 2.54
C ASN A 127 13.83 8.33 3.76
N PRO A 128 13.15 7.79 4.80
CA PRO A 128 13.83 7.15 5.91
C PRO A 128 14.73 6.00 5.41
N VAL A 129 15.85 5.80 6.09
CA VAL A 129 16.76 4.68 5.81
C VAL A 129 15.98 3.37 5.95
N ASN A 130 16.22 2.45 5.04
CA ASN A 130 15.54 1.16 5.04
C ASN A 130 16.34 0.17 5.89
N GLU A 131 15.96 0.03 7.14
CA GLU A 131 16.49 -1.02 7.99
C GLU A 131 15.67 -2.29 7.78
N PRO A 132 16.29 -3.45 7.58
CA PRO A 132 15.58 -4.72 7.50
C PRO A 132 14.90 -4.99 8.84
N THR A 133 13.58 -4.90 8.88
CA THR A 133 12.78 -5.07 10.08
C THR A 133 12.54 -6.54 10.44
N ARG A 134 12.99 -7.47 9.61
CA ARG A 134 12.75 -8.90 9.80
C ARG A 134 13.77 -9.71 9.00
N GLU A 135 14.43 -10.65 9.67
CA GLU A 135 15.12 -11.73 8.98
C GLU A 135 14.10 -12.59 8.24
N LYS A 136 14.38 -12.87 6.99
CA LYS A 136 13.54 -13.78 6.22
C LYS A 136 13.90 -15.21 6.64
N THR A 137 12.99 -15.90 7.29
CA THR A 137 13.11 -17.33 7.50
C THR A 137 12.84 -18.03 6.15
N VAL A 138 13.84 -18.69 5.64
CA VAL A 138 13.75 -19.51 4.42
C VAL A 138 13.86 -20.97 4.87
N LEU A 139 12.92 -21.80 4.44
CA LEU A 139 13.01 -23.25 4.68
C LEU A 139 14.17 -23.81 3.87
N THR A 140 14.92 -24.75 4.45
CA THR A 140 15.85 -25.56 3.66
C THR A 140 15.06 -26.55 2.79
N ASP A 141 15.71 -27.15 1.81
CA ASP A 141 15.04 -28.12 0.95
C ASP A 141 14.53 -29.34 1.75
N GLU A 142 15.33 -29.83 2.71
CA GLU A 142 14.95 -30.92 3.60
C GLU A 142 13.73 -30.56 4.47
N GLN A 143 13.68 -29.32 5.00
CA GLN A 143 12.52 -28.86 5.79
C GLN A 143 11.27 -28.74 4.92
N ALA A 144 11.45 -28.34 3.67
CA ALA A 144 10.34 -28.22 2.73
C ALA A 144 9.80 -29.60 2.32
N ASP A 145 10.67 -30.60 2.12
CA ASP A 145 10.29 -32.00 1.85
C ASP A 145 9.54 -32.60 3.05
N GLN A 146 10.10 -32.46 4.26
CA GLN A 146 9.44 -32.90 5.49
C GLN A 146 8.04 -32.28 5.69
N LEU A 147 7.89 -30.99 5.35
CA LEU A 147 6.59 -30.33 5.42
C LEU A 147 5.60 -30.91 4.40
N LEU A 148 6.06 -31.20 3.19
CA LEU A 148 5.22 -31.80 2.15
C LEU A 148 4.74 -33.17 2.57
N ASP A 149 5.66 -34.07 3.04
CA ASP A 149 5.35 -35.39 3.54
C ASP A 149 4.37 -35.35 4.70
N TYR A 150 4.60 -34.46 5.68
CA TYR A 150 3.70 -34.25 6.81
C TYR A 150 2.27 -33.85 6.37
N LEU A 151 2.13 -32.98 5.35
CA LEU A 151 0.83 -32.61 4.83
C LEU A 151 0.13 -33.76 4.10
N MET A 152 0.90 -34.59 3.36
CA MET A 152 0.40 -35.75 2.65
C MET A 152 -0.07 -36.84 3.62
N GLU A 153 0.71 -37.18 4.64
CA GLU A 153 0.38 -38.17 5.68
C GLU A 153 -0.90 -37.80 6.44
N ARG A 154 -1.17 -36.51 6.61
CA ARG A 154 -2.39 -36.01 7.26
C ARG A 154 -3.58 -35.86 6.33
N GLY A 155 -3.48 -36.24 5.08
CA GLY A 155 -4.54 -36.13 4.08
C GLY A 155 -4.88 -34.66 3.74
N GLN A 156 -3.96 -33.71 4.00
CA GLN A 156 -4.17 -32.28 3.70
C GLN A 156 -3.72 -31.96 2.26
N TYR A 157 -4.24 -32.70 1.30
CA TYR A 157 -3.81 -32.68 -0.10
C TYR A 157 -3.91 -31.31 -0.75
N GLU A 158 -4.95 -30.52 -0.46
CA GLU A 158 -5.11 -29.17 -0.97
C GLU A 158 -3.95 -28.25 -0.53
N LYS A 159 -3.54 -28.35 0.74
CA LYS A 159 -2.40 -27.57 1.25
C LYS A 159 -1.08 -28.09 0.69
N ALA A 160 -0.92 -29.40 0.56
CA ALA A 160 0.26 -30.01 -0.03
C ALA A 160 0.42 -29.56 -1.49
N CYS A 161 -0.63 -29.61 -2.28
CA CYS A 161 -0.64 -29.13 -3.66
C CYS A 161 -0.29 -27.63 -3.73
N CYS A 162 -0.92 -26.79 -2.92
CA CYS A 162 -0.64 -25.35 -2.89
C CYS A 162 0.81 -25.07 -2.51
N PHE A 163 1.36 -25.82 -1.53
CA PHE A 163 2.76 -25.69 -1.11
C PHE A 163 3.73 -26.13 -2.20
N ALA A 164 3.49 -27.29 -2.82
CA ALA A 164 4.30 -27.79 -3.92
C ALA A 164 4.32 -26.81 -5.10
N LEU A 165 3.15 -26.32 -5.52
CA LEU A 165 3.05 -25.32 -6.56
C LEU A 165 3.83 -24.03 -6.22
N ALA A 166 3.77 -23.58 -4.97
CA ALA A 166 4.52 -22.41 -4.53
C ALA A 166 6.04 -22.64 -4.62
N ARG A 167 6.49 -23.81 -4.13
CA ARG A 167 7.91 -24.20 -4.10
C ARG A 167 8.51 -24.30 -5.50
N TYR A 168 7.88 -25.09 -6.36
CA TYR A 168 8.45 -25.42 -7.68
C TYR A 168 8.22 -24.35 -8.74
N SER A 169 7.14 -23.55 -8.64
CA SER A 169 6.87 -22.51 -9.63
C SER A 169 7.42 -21.13 -9.25
N GLY A 170 7.74 -20.88 -7.97
CA GLY A 170 8.14 -19.58 -7.47
C GLY A 170 7.08 -18.48 -7.63
N ARG A 171 5.84 -18.84 -7.93
CA ARG A 171 4.74 -17.91 -8.20
C ARG A 171 4.26 -17.22 -6.93
N ARG A 172 3.70 -16.01 -7.12
CA ARG A 172 3.09 -15.27 -6.02
C ARG A 172 1.79 -15.94 -5.57
N LYS A 173 1.44 -15.81 -4.29
CA LYS A 173 0.20 -16.36 -3.73
C LYS A 173 -1.04 -16.05 -4.60
N SER A 174 -1.17 -14.81 -5.09
CA SER A 174 -2.30 -14.40 -5.96
C SER A 174 -2.30 -15.08 -7.33
N GLU A 175 -1.17 -15.55 -7.79
CA GLU A 175 -1.03 -16.31 -9.05
C GLU A 175 -1.38 -17.78 -8.80
N LEU A 176 -0.92 -18.35 -7.67
CA LEU A 176 -1.24 -19.71 -7.26
C LEU A 176 -2.75 -19.94 -7.11
N THR A 177 -3.46 -18.99 -6.52
CA THR A 177 -4.92 -19.09 -6.34
C THR A 177 -5.72 -18.99 -7.64
N ARG A 178 -5.08 -18.73 -8.77
CA ARG A 178 -5.70 -18.72 -10.11
C ARG A 178 -5.50 -20.00 -10.90
N PHE A 179 -4.71 -20.95 -10.39
CA PHE A 179 -4.57 -22.24 -11.03
C PHE A 179 -5.92 -22.96 -11.06
N LYS A 180 -6.25 -23.51 -12.22
CA LYS A 180 -7.46 -24.31 -12.43
C LYS A 180 -7.07 -25.77 -12.56
N VAL A 181 -7.92 -26.66 -12.10
CA VAL A 181 -7.72 -28.11 -12.27
C VAL A 181 -7.51 -28.47 -13.74
N SER A 182 -8.19 -27.78 -14.65
CA SER A 182 -8.03 -27.99 -16.09
C SER A 182 -6.67 -27.60 -16.69
N TYR A 183 -5.76 -27.03 -15.88
CA TYR A 183 -4.38 -26.78 -16.30
C TYR A 183 -3.46 -27.98 -16.07
N PHE A 184 -3.97 -29.00 -15.39
CA PHE A 184 -3.24 -30.23 -15.09
C PHE A 184 -3.91 -31.36 -15.87
N ASP A 185 -3.16 -32.03 -16.71
CA ASP A 185 -3.48 -33.34 -17.25
C ASP A 185 -2.49 -34.37 -16.70
N ASP A 186 -2.69 -35.65 -17.05
CA ASP A 186 -1.86 -36.76 -16.52
C ASP A 186 -0.40 -36.69 -17.03
N GLU A 187 -0.10 -35.87 -18.03
CA GLU A 187 1.22 -35.84 -18.68
C GLU A 187 1.88 -34.45 -18.63
N ASN A 188 1.11 -33.37 -18.59
CA ASN A 188 1.63 -32.00 -18.72
C ASN A 188 0.92 -30.97 -17.85
N ILE A 189 1.64 -29.90 -17.49
CA ILE A 189 1.04 -28.67 -16.97
C ILE A 189 0.90 -27.72 -18.16
N ILE A 190 -0.32 -27.43 -18.53
CA ILE A 190 -0.66 -26.52 -19.65
C ILE A 190 -0.65 -25.06 -19.18
#